data_60d85e4e55d437f04f603b4f782ec9be
#
_entry.id   60d85e4e55d437f04f603b4f782ec9be
#
_cell.length_a   1.000
_cell.length_b   1.000
_cell.length_c   1.000
_cell.angle_alpha   90.00
_cell.angle_beta   90.00
_cell.angle_gamma   90.00
#
_symmetry.space_group_name_H-M   'P 1'
#
loop_
_entity.id
_entity.type
_entity.pdbx_description
1 polymer ?
#
loop_
_entity_poly.entity_id
_entity_poly.type
_entity_poly.pdbx_seq_one_letter_code
_entity_poly.pdbx_strand_id
1 'polypeptide(L)'
;VFKDLENLYESADRAVADILERYSQKVRCKKGCTDCCHAVFDVSLIEALYIRQHFDSLGRKQRRTALNIAKKALKSWEQLITTGADLSLARIRCPLLTDSGECVCYKARPINCRTYGIPTIIGNKSHVCGLSSFKQGKTYPALNLEPLQRRLYELSVTLKGEDLGRRRWPVAAVLLGTTE
;
A
#
# COMPACT_ATOMS: atom_id res chain seq x y z
N VAL A 1 12.92 -15.99 1.87
CA VAL A 1 12.07 -15.16 2.74
C VAL A 1 11.03 -14.40 1.92
N PHE A 2 11.38 -13.74 0.81
CA PHE A 2 10.42 -12.96 0.03
C PHE A 2 9.63 -13.76 -1.01
N LYS A 3 10.00 -15.01 -1.29
CA LYS A 3 9.28 -15.84 -2.28
C LYS A 3 7.81 -16.02 -1.96
N ASP A 4 7.49 -16.23 -0.67
CA ASP A 4 6.10 -16.39 -0.23
C ASP A 4 5.31 -15.08 -0.34
N LEU A 5 5.96 -13.93 -0.08
CA LEU A 5 5.36 -12.62 -0.29
C LEU A 5 5.10 -12.36 -1.78
N GLU A 6 6.04 -12.70 -2.64
CA GLU A 6 5.89 -12.58 -4.10
C GLU A 6 4.74 -13.45 -4.61
N ASN A 7 4.62 -14.70 -4.14
CA ASN A 7 3.50 -15.57 -4.46
C ASN A 7 2.16 -14.98 -3.99
N LEU A 8 2.13 -14.36 -2.80
CA LEU A 8 0.94 -13.66 -2.30
C LEU A 8 0.59 -12.47 -3.18
N TYR A 9 1.58 -11.69 -3.61
CA TYR A 9 1.39 -10.56 -4.51
C TYR A 9 0.85 -11.01 -5.88
N GLU A 10 1.40 -12.07 -6.45
CA GLU A 10 0.91 -12.65 -7.70
C GLU A 10 -0.55 -13.12 -7.59
N SER A 11 -0.91 -13.74 -6.46
CA SER A 11 -2.29 -14.15 -6.20
C SER A 11 -3.24 -12.95 -6.12
N ALA A 12 -2.84 -11.89 -5.42
CA ALA A 12 -3.61 -10.65 -5.35
C ALA A 12 -3.73 -9.98 -6.73
N ASP A 13 -2.62 -9.90 -7.48
CA ASP A 13 -2.61 -9.30 -8.83
C ASP A 13 -3.54 -10.07 -9.80
N ARG A 14 -3.60 -11.42 -9.72
CA ARG A 14 -4.56 -12.22 -10.50
C ARG A 14 -6.01 -11.88 -10.14
N ALA A 15 -6.33 -11.84 -8.84
CA ALA A 15 -7.69 -11.49 -8.40
C ALA A 15 -8.09 -10.06 -8.81
N VAL A 16 -7.14 -9.13 -8.80
CA VAL A 16 -7.34 -7.77 -9.31
C VAL A 16 -7.58 -7.77 -10.82
N ALA A 17 -6.79 -8.53 -11.57
CA ALA A 17 -6.93 -8.64 -13.03
C ALA A 17 -8.32 -9.17 -13.43
N ASP A 18 -8.86 -10.18 -12.73
CA ASP A 18 -10.20 -10.72 -12.97
C ASP A 18 -11.31 -9.67 -12.79
N ILE A 19 -11.18 -8.79 -11.79
CA ILE A 19 -12.12 -7.69 -11.56
C ILE A 19 -11.95 -6.60 -12.63
N LEU A 20 -10.70 -6.29 -13.00
CA LEU A 20 -10.40 -5.31 -14.04
C LEU A 20 -10.96 -5.72 -15.39
N GLU A 21 -10.82 -6.99 -15.77
CA GLU A 21 -11.37 -7.52 -17.01
C GLU A 21 -12.89 -7.33 -17.09
N ARG A 22 -13.59 -7.65 -16.01
CA ARG A 22 -15.07 -7.55 -15.94
C ARG A 22 -15.59 -6.11 -15.85
N TYR A 23 -14.80 -5.20 -15.26
CA TYR A 23 -15.23 -3.84 -14.92
C TYR A 23 -14.26 -2.75 -15.37
N SER A 24 -13.53 -2.98 -16.45
CA SER A 24 -12.50 -2.05 -16.98
C SER A 24 -12.99 -0.61 -17.14
N GLN A 25 -14.25 -0.42 -17.55
CA GLN A 25 -14.85 0.91 -17.71
C GLN A 25 -15.14 1.63 -16.39
N LYS A 26 -15.18 0.89 -15.26
CA LYS A 26 -15.46 1.45 -13.94
C LYS A 26 -14.20 1.79 -13.15
N VAL A 27 -13.10 1.11 -13.43
CA VAL A 27 -11.83 1.31 -12.76
C VAL A 27 -11.01 2.39 -13.47
N ARG A 28 -10.50 3.36 -12.72
CA ARG A 28 -9.69 4.47 -13.23
C ARG A 28 -8.19 4.23 -13.13
N CYS A 29 -7.77 3.11 -12.52
CA CYS A 29 -6.36 2.76 -12.39
C CYS A 29 -5.73 2.52 -13.76
N LYS A 30 -4.83 3.42 -14.16
CA LYS A 30 -4.03 3.35 -15.40
C LYS A 30 -2.68 4.00 -15.16
N LYS A 31 -1.76 3.86 -16.10
CA LYS A 31 -0.48 4.58 -16.06
C LYS A 31 -0.72 6.09 -15.87
N GLY A 32 -0.04 6.69 -14.88
CA GLY A 32 -0.21 8.09 -14.50
C GLY A 32 -1.27 8.33 -13.42
N CYS A 33 -2.06 7.34 -13.00
CA CYS A 33 -2.90 7.48 -11.82
C CYS A 33 -2.04 7.39 -10.56
N THR A 34 -2.15 8.39 -9.68
CA THR A 34 -1.36 8.49 -8.45
C THR A 34 -2.22 8.50 -7.18
N ASP A 35 -3.51 8.16 -7.28
CA ASP A 35 -4.44 8.27 -6.15
C ASP A 35 -4.01 7.41 -4.95
N CYS A 36 -3.64 6.14 -5.17
CA CYS A 36 -3.08 5.27 -4.13
C CYS A 36 -1.78 5.81 -3.52
N CYS A 37 -1.02 6.63 -4.25
CA CYS A 37 0.20 7.26 -3.76
C CYS A 37 -0.05 8.48 -2.87
N HIS A 38 -1.30 8.84 -2.64
CA HIS A 38 -1.72 9.88 -1.70
C HIS A 38 -2.63 9.32 -0.60
N ALA A 39 -3.06 8.08 -0.71
CA ALA A 39 -3.83 7.42 0.35
C ALA A 39 -2.97 7.13 1.58
N VAL A 40 -3.56 7.27 2.75
CA VAL A 40 -2.88 7.04 4.02
C VAL A 40 -3.12 5.60 4.45
N PHE A 41 -2.07 4.81 4.49
CA PHE A 41 -2.08 3.43 5.00
C PHE A 41 -0.70 3.03 5.51
N ASP A 42 -0.68 1.99 6.30
CA ASP A 42 0.52 1.34 6.82
C ASP A 42 0.81 0.02 6.07
N VAL A 43 2.00 -0.52 6.29
CA VAL A 43 2.45 -1.78 5.72
C VAL A 43 2.88 -2.75 6.82
N SER A 44 2.76 -4.04 6.57
CA SER A 44 3.25 -5.11 7.44
C SER A 44 4.78 -5.15 7.46
N LEU A 45 5.36 -5.84 8.46
CA LEU A 45 6.82 -5.98 8.57
C LEU A 45 7.44 -6.60 7.31
N ILE A 46 6.86 -7.68 6.79
CA ILE A 46 7.40 -8.34 5.60
C ILE A 46 7.37 -7.42 4.37
N GLU A 47 6.31 -6.63 4.20
CA GLU A 47 6.22 -5.63 3.14
C GLU A 47 7.21 -4.48 3.35
N ALA A 48 7.38 -4.03 4.61
CA ALA A 48 8.34 -2.98 4.95
C ALA A 48 9.77 -3.38 4.57
N LEU A 49 10.18 -4.61 4.92
CA LEU A 49 11.50 -5.14 4.57
C LEU A 49 11.68 -5.32 3.06
N TYR A 50 10.64 -5.74 2.35
CA TYR A 50 10.67 -5.88 0.90
C TYR A 50 10.77 -4.52 0.20
N ILE A 51 10.00 -3.54 0.65
CA ILE A 51 10.11 -2.14 0.19
C ILE A 51 11.52 -1.61 0.45
N ARG A 52 12.06 -1.84 1.65
CA ARG A 52 13.40 -1.38 2.03
C ARG A 52 14.48 -1.98 1.13
N GLN A 53 14.43 -3.27 0.84
CA GLN A 53 15.38 -3.92 -0.07
C GLN A 53 15.37 -3.29 -1.46
N HIS A 54 14.18 -3.03 -2.02
CA HIS A 54 14.05 -2.38 -3.32
C HIS A 54 14.50 -0.93 -3.30
N PHE A 55 14.20 -0.22 -2.22
CA PHE A 55 14.64 1.16 -2.03
C PHE A 55 16.17 1.27 -1.95
N ASP A 56 16.82 0.36 -1.23
CA ASP A 56 18.28 0.37 -1.08
C ASP A 56 19.01 0.09 -2.40
N SER A 57 18.37 -0.61 -3.34
CA SER A 57 18.89 -0.85 -4.69
C SER A 57 18.77 0.36 -5.63
N LEU A 58 18.02 1.40 -5.26
CA LEU A 58 17.86 2.61 -6.07
C LEU A 58 19.14 3.43 -6.12
N GLY A 59 19.30 4.21 -7.18
CA GLY A 59 20.38 5.18 -7.32
C GLY A 59 20.37 6.26 -6.23
N ARG A 60 21.55 6.77 -5.86
CA ARG A 60 21.73 7.76 -4.77
C ARG A 60 20.79 8.97 -4.89
N LYS A 61 20.60 9.49 -6.11
CA LYS A 61 19.73 10.66 -6.37
C LYS A 61 18.27 10.36 -6.01
N GLN A 62 17.76 9.20 -6.47
CA GLN A 62 16.39 8.78 -6.19
C GLN A 62 16.17 8.58 -4.69
N ARG A 63 17.10 7.88 -4.01
CA ARG A 63 17.02 7.67 -2.55
C ARG A 63 16.98 8.99 -1.80
N ARG A 64 17.87 9.94 -2.12
CA ARG A 64 17.91 11.25 -1.46
C ARG A 64 16.60 12.02 -1.65
N THR A 65 16.03 12.03 -2.86
CA THR A 65 14.75 12.68 -3.12
C THR A 65 13.64 12.05 -2.30
N ALA A 66 13.53 10.70 -2.31
CA ALA A 66 12.53 9.98 -1.54
C ALA A 66 12.65 10.21 -0.02
N LEU A 67 13.87 10.23 0.53
CA LEU A 67 14.10 10.51 1.95
C LEU A 67 13.67 11.93 2.36
N ASN A 68 13.88 12.93 1.50
CA ASN A 68 13.42 14.29 1.77
C ASN A 68 11.88 14.38 1.81
N ILE A 69 11.20 13.64 0.92
CA ILE A 69 9.73 13.55 0.94
C ILE A 69 9.27 12.74 2.17
N ALA A 70 9.97 11.64 2.51
CA ALA A 70 9.64 10.80 3.66
C ALA A 70 9.63 11.57 4.98
N LYS A 71 10.58 12.48 5.20
CA LYS A 71 10.61 13.33 6.40
C LYS A 71 9.34 14.17 6.55
N LYS A 72 8.87 14.76 5.45
CA LYS A 72 7.62 15.56 5.43
C LYS A 72 6.40 14.67 5.62
N ALA A 73 6.36 13.53 4.92
CA ALA A 73 5.27 12.58 5.00
C ALA A 73 5.12 11.97 6.41
N LEU A 74 6.23 11.63 7.07
CA LEU A 74 6.20 11.12 8.44
C LEU A 74 5.65 12.15 9.42
N LYS A 75 6.12 13.40 9.34
CA LYS A 75 5.59 14.49 10.17
C LYS A 75 4.08 14.68 9.99
N SER A 76 3.59 14.61 8.74
CA SER A 76 2.14 14.70 8.47
C SER A 76 1.39 13.50 9.02
N TRP A 77 1.94 12.31 8.94
CA TRP A 77 1.37 11.10 9.52
C TRP A 77 1.24 11.22 11.05
N GLU A 78 2.32 11.59 11.74
CA GLU A 78 2.34 11.79 13.19
C GLU A 78 1.28 12.82 13.63
N GLN A 79 1.14 13.88 12.87
CA GLN A 79 0.15 14.92 13.12
C GLN A 79 -1.29 14.40 13.00
N LEU A 80 -1.59 13.57 11.98
CA LEU A 80 -2.89 12.93 11.82
C LEU A 80 -3.21 11.98 12.97
N ILE A 81 -2.24 11.17 13.40
CA ILE A 81 -2.42 10.26 14.54
C ILE A 81 -2.67 11.03 15.83
N THR A 82 -1.88 12.08 16.10
CA THR A 82 -2.03 12.91 17.30
C THR A 82 -3.37 13.64 17.38
N THR A 83 -3.89 14.08 16.24
CA THR A 83 -5.17 14.79 16.17
C THR A 83 -6.39 13.86 16.12
N GLY A 84 -6.19 12.55 15.96
CA GLY A 84 -7.27 11.58 15.79
C GLY A 84 -8.06 11.78 14.49
N ALA A 85 -7.43 12.37 13.47
CA ALA A 85 -8.08 12.62 12.17
C ALA A 85 -8.48 11.32 11.47
N ASP A 86 -9.54 11.36 10.67
CA ASP A 86 -9.95 10.22 9.85
C ASP A 86 -8.92 9.97 8.73
N LEU A 87 -8.15 8.90 8.90
CA LEU A 87 -7.11 8.52 7.95
C LEU A 87 -7.66 8.16 6.56
N SER A 88 -8.93 7.76 6.47
CA SER A 88 -9.56 7.42 5.18
C SER A 88 -9.77 8.64 4.28
N LEU A 89 -9.89 9.81 4.86
CA LEU A 89 -10.06 11.10 4.18
C LEU A 89 -8.74 11.85 3.99
N ALA A 90 -7.70 11.46 4.73
CA ALA A 90 -6.42 12.14 4.70
C ALA A 90 -5.62 11.84 3.43
N ARG A 91 -4.80 12.80 3.03
CA ARG A 91 -3.97 12.71 1.82
C ARG A 91 -2.52 13.07 2.17
N ILE A 92 -1.63 12.10 2.06
CA ILE A 92 -0.17 12.28 2.24
C ILE A 92 0.55 11.71 1.02
N ARG A 93 1.38 12.52 0.38
CA ARG A 93 2.19 12.05 -0.76
C ARG A 93 3.14 10.95 -0.32
N CYS A 94 3.06 9.80 -0.98
CA CYS A 94 4.00 8.70 -0.81
C CYS A 94 5.42 9.13 -1.18
N PRO A 95 6.44 8.85 -0.36
CA PRO A 95 7.82 9.23 -0.67
C PRO A 95 8.41 8.49 -1.88
N LEU A 96 7.80 7.41 -2.32
CA LEU A 96 8.23 6.65 -3.50
C LEU A 96 7.62 7.17 -4.82
N LEU A 97 6.75 8.18 -4.76
CA LEU A 97 6.15 8.80 -5.93
C LEU A 97 7.09 9.85 -6.52
N THR A 98 7.43 9.70 -7.81
CA THR A 98 8.18 10.71 -8.58
C THR A 98 7.29 11.89 -8.98
N ASP A 99 7.92 12.98 -9.45
CA ASP A 99 7.19 14.12 -10.02
C ASP A 99 6.58 13.78 -11.40
N SER A 100 7.07 12.73 -12.07
CA SER A 100 6.47 12.19 -13.30
C SER A 100 5.26 11.27 -13.03
N GLY A 101 4.84 11.08 -11.78
CA GLY A 101 3.68 10.26 -11.43
C GLY A 101 3.95 8.75 -11.41
N GLU A 102 5.19 8.33 -11.26
CA GLU A 102 5.60 6.93 -11.23
C GLU A 102 6.13 6.53 -9.84
N CYS A 103 5.90 5.27 -9.47
CA CYS A 103 6.46 4.71 -8.24
C CYS A 103 7.86 4.15 -8.51
N VAL A 104 8.90 4.65 -7.82
CA VAL A 104 10.28 4.15 -7.97
C VAL A 104 10.48 2.72 -7.47
N CYS A 105 9.59 2.22 -6.60
CA CYS A 105 9.58 0.83 -6.12
C CYS A 105 8.33 0.08 -6.61
N TYR A 106 7.93 0.25 -7.87
CA TYR A 106 6.67 -0.28 -8.39
C TYR A 106 6.50 -1.79 -8.17
N LYS A 107 7.56 -2.57 -8.32
CA LYS A 107 7.53 -4.03 -8.08
C LYS A 107 7.28 -4.39 -6.61
N ALA A 108 7.75 -3.55 -5.69
CA ALA A 108 7.59 -3.75 -4.25
C ALA A 108 6.32 -3.07 -3.68
N ARG A 109 5.34 -2.71 -4.51
CA ARG A 109 4.08 -2.14 -4.03
C ARG A 109 3.39 -3.10 -3.05
N PRO A 110 2.99 -2.63 -1.86
CA PRO A 110 2.28 -3.44 -0.87
C PRO A 110 0.87 -3.81 -1.36
N ILE A 111 0.23 -4.75 -0.70
CA ILE A 111 -1.14 -5.21 -1.01
C ILE A 111 -2.11 -4.04 -1.14
N ASN A 112 -2.05 -3.06 -0.24
CA ASN A 112 -2.93 -1.89 -0.29
C ASN A 112 -2.81 -1.10 -1.61
N CYS A 113 -1.59 -0.96 -2.16
CA CYS A 113 -1.40 -0.32 -3.46
C CYS A 113 -1.89 -1.19 -4.62
N ARG A 114 -1.72 -2.52 -4.55
CA ARG A 114 -2.08 -3.46 -5.60
C ARG A 114 -3.60 -3.56 -5.77
N THR A 115 -4.33 -3.46 -4.66
CA THR A 115 -5.79 -3.65 -4.61
C THR A 115 -6.59 -2.34 -4.59
N TYR A 116 -5.93 -1.19 -4.59
CA TYR A 116 -6.55 0.11 -4.31
C TYR A 116 -7.68 0.51 -5.26
N GLY A 117 -7.56 0.21 -6.54
CA GLY A 117 -8.49 0.69 -7.58
C GLY A 117 -9.77 -0.10 -7.73
N ILE A 118 -9.89 -1.27 -7.10
CA ILE A 118 -11.02 -2.18 -7.21
C ILE A 118 -11.85 -2.18 -5.93
N PRO A 119 -13.10 -2.69 -5.96
CA PRO A 119 -13.86 -2.91 -4.73
C PRO A 119 -13.17 -3.93 -3.83
N THR A 120 -13.00 -3.58 -2.57
CA THR A 120 -12.40 -4.42 -1.53
C THR A 120 -13.30 -4.51 -0.31
N ILE A 121 -13.17 -5.60 0.45
CA ILE A 121 -13.85 -5.79 1.73
C ILE A 121 -12.82 -6.19 2.78
N ILE A 122 -12.93 -5.60 3.96
CA ILE A 122 -12.22 -6.02 5.17
C ILE A 122 -13.19 -5.93 6.36
N GLY A 123 -13.38 -7.02 7.10
CA GLY A 123 -14.49 -7.13 8.03
C GLY A 123 -15.83 -6.92 7.31
N ASN A 124 -16.69 -6.14 7.92
CA ASN A 124 -17.98 -5.76 7.32
C ASN A 124 -17.93 -4.43 6.55
N LYS A 125 -16.74 -3.89 6.27
CA LYS A 125 -16.56 -2.61 5.59
C LYS A 125 -16.11 -2.83 4.17
N SER A 126 -16.87 -2.29 3.21
CA SER A 126 -16.47 -2.23 1.81
C SER A 126 -15.79 -0.90 1.52
N HIS A 127 -14.78 -0.95 0.67
CA HIS A 127 -14.08 0.24 0.19
C HIS A 127 -13.93 0.18 -1.33
N VAL A 128 -14.00 1.34 -1.95
CA VAL A 128 -13.75 1.52 -3.38
C VAL A 128 -13.05 2.87 -3.59
N CYS A 129 -12.13 2.93 -4.54
CA CYS A 129 -11.46 4.17 -4.89
C CYS A 129 -12.49 5.24 -5.32
N GLY A 130 -12.40 6.44 -4.74
CA GLY A 130 -13.32 7.55 -5.05
C GLY A 130 -13.27 8.04 -6.50
N LEU A 131 -12.20 7.71 -7.25
CA LEU A 131 -12.09 8.01 -8.68
C LEU A 131 -12.78 6.96 -9.56
N SER A 132 -13.19 5.82 -9.02
CA SER A 132 -13.88 4.78 -9.75
C SER A 132 -15.34 5.16 -10.03
N SER A 133 -15.95 4.47 -10.99
CA SER A 133 -17.37 4.68 -11.37
C SER A 133 -18.29 3.57 -10.82
N PHE A 134 -17.90 2.93 -9.71
CA PHE A 134 -18.78 2.00 -9.01
C PHE A 134 -19.89 2.76 -8.30
N LYS A 135 -21.14 2.37 -8.54
CA LYS A 135 -22.31 3.07 -7.98
C LYS A 135 -22.62 2.55 -6.57
N GLN A 136 -22.82 3.47 -5.65
CA GLN A 136 -23.31 3.15 -4.31
C GLN A 136 -24.67 2.41 -4.39
N GLY A 137 -24.90 1.44 -3.49
CA GLY A 137 -26.15 0.65 -3.45
C GLY A 137 -26.24 -0.46 -4.51
N LYS A 138 -25.22 -0.65 -5.37
CA LYS A 138 -25.12 -1.81 -6.27
C LYS A 138 -24.09 -2.81 -5.76
N THR A 139 -24.40 -4.10 -5.92
CA THR A 139 -23.48 -5.18 -5.57
C THR A 139 -22.48 -5.40 -6.69
N TYR A 140 -21.19 -5.44 -6.33
CA TYR A 140 -20.08 -5.77 -7.22
C TYR A 140 -19.21 -6.85 -6.57
N PRO A 141 -18.55 -7.70 -7.36
CA PRO A 141 -17.49 -8.54 -6.84
C PRO A 141 -16.43 -7.67 -6.15
N ALA A 142 -16.08 -8.04 -4.93
CA ALA A 142 -15.09 -7.33 -4.15
C ALA A 142 -14.03 -8.30 -3.63
N LEU A 143 -12.78 -7.88 -3.63
CA LEU A 143 -11.69 -8.68 -3.08
C LEU A 143 -11.72 -8.61 -1.55
N ASN A 144 -11.85 -9.77 -0.90
CA ASN A 144 -11.69 -9.86 0.55
C ASN A 144 -10.21 -9.74 0.91
N LEU A 145 -9.86 -8.70 1.66
CA LEU A 145 -8.49 -8.43 2.09
C LEU A 145 -8.08 -9.22 3.34
N GLU A 146 -9.00 -9.76 4.11
CA GLU A 146 -8.67 -10.46 5.37
C GLU A 146 -7.69 -11.64 5.19
N PRO A 147 -7.90 -12.55 4.21
CA PRO A 147 -6.94 -13.62 3.98
C PRO A 147 -5.55 -13.12 3.61
N LEU A 148 -5.47 -12.05 2.82
CA LEU A 148 -4.20 -11.42 2.43
C LEU A 148 -3.51 -10.79 3.63
N GLN A 149 -4.24 -10.03 4.45
CA GLN A 149 -3.70 -9.40 5.66
C GLN A 149 -3.26 -10.44 6.70
N ARG A 150 -4.03 -11.52 6.86
CA ARG A 150 -3.64 -12.66 7.73
C ARG A 150 -2.33 -13.28 7.25
N ARG A 151 -2.20 -13.53 5.95
CA ARG A 151 -0.97 -14.11 5.40
C ARG A 151 0.24 -13.19 5.56
N LEU A 152 0.09 -11.89 5.37
CA LEU A 152 1.12 -10.90 5.66
C LEU A 152 1.56 -10.92 7.13
N TYR A 153 0.61 -11.03 8.05
CA TYR A 153 0.89 -11.17 9.48
C TYR A 153 1.68 -12.45 9.78
N GLU A 154 1.24 -13.60 9.28
CA GLU A 154 1.94 -14.89 9.46
C GLU A 154 3.38 -14.84 8.95
N LEU A 155 3.60 -14.30 7.75
CA LEU A 155 4.93 -14.13 7.18
C LEU A 155 5.80 -13.19 8.02
N SER A 156 5.22 -12.14 8.55
CA SER A 156 5.90 -11.18 9.42
C SER A 156 6.32 -11.80 10.75
N VAL A 157 5.42 -12.57 11.38
CA VAL A 157 5.68 -13.29 12.64
C VAL A 157 6.75 -14.36 12.45
N THR A 158 6.67 -15.14 11.37
CA THR A 158 7.68 -16.14 11.04
C THR A 158 9.08 -15.53 10.91
N LEU A 159 9.16 -14.28 10.46
CA LEU A 159 10.43 -13.60 10.21
C LEU A 159 11.09 -13.03 11.46
N LYS A 160 10.32 -12.42 12.37
CA LYS A 160 10.84 -11.63 13.49
C LYS A 160 10.10 -11.83 14.81
N GLY A 161 9.28 -12.87 14.91
CA GLY A 161 8.47 -13.14 16.09
C GLY A 161 7.23 -12.24 16.20
N GLU A 162 6.39 -12.52 17.19
CA GLU A 162 5.06 -11.93 17.30
C GLU A 162 5.11 -10.43 17.62
N ASP A 163 6.01 -9.99 18.47
CA ASP A 163 6.10 -8.60 18.90
C ASP A 163 6.37 -7.62 17.75
N LEU A 164 7.30 -7.95 16.86
CA LEU A 164 7.57 -7.16 15.69
C LEU A 164 6.62 -7.50 14.52
N GLY A 165 6.25 -8.78 14.38
CA GLY A 165 5.40 -9.24 13.29
C GLY A 165 4.01 -8.61 13.26
N ARG A 166 3.46 -8.21 14.41
CA ARG A 166 2.16 -7.52 14.50
C ARG A 166 2.22 -6.02 14.24
N ARG A 167 3.42 -5.43 14.26
CA ARG A 167 3.57 -3.99 14.05
C ARG A 167 3.37 -3.61 12.59
N ARG A 168 2.97 -2.37 12.38
CA ARG A 168 2.77 -1.79 11.06
C ARG A 168 3.35 -0.38 11.02
N TRP A 169 3.81 0.04 9.86
CA TRP A 169 4.50 1.32 9.69
C TRP A 169 4.03 2.05 8.43
N PRO A 170 3.96 3.40 8.43
CA PRO A 170 3.85 4.15 7.19
C PRO A 170 5.12 3.97 6.34
N VAL A 171 4.97 3.97 5.03
CA VAL A 171 6.12 3.83 4.09
C VAL A 171 7.24 4.83 4.40
N ALA A 172 6.89 6.03 4.85
CA ALA A 172 7.86 7.06 5.23
C ALA A 172 8.78 6.60 6.37
N ALA A 173 8.25 5.98 7.43
CA ALA A 173 9.03 5.43 8.54
C ALA A 173 9.96 4.31 8.06
N VAL A 174 9.46 3.43 7.19
CA VAL A 174 10.27 2.36 6.58
C VAL A 174 11.51 2.91 5.87
N LEU A 175 11.35 3.96 5.06
CA LEU A 175 12.47 4.57 4.33
C LEU A 175 13.47 5.29 5.24
N LEU A 176 12.99 5.89 6.32
CA LEU A 176 13.85 6.60 7.29
C LEU A 176 14.56 5.66 8.27
N GLY A 177 14.16 4.37 8.33
CA GLY A 177 14.72 3.40 9.27
C GLY A 177 14.20 3.57 10.70
N THR A 178 13.05 4.22 10.90
CA THR A 178 12.41 4.45 12.21
C THR A 178 11.37 3.37 12.51
N THR A 179 11.71 2.11 12.24
CA THR A 179 10.84 0.92 12.40
C THR A 179 11.20 0.11 13.65
N GLU A 180 11.96 0.68 14.58
CA GLU A 180 12.33 0.08 15.86
C GLU A 180 11.23 0.18 16.92
#